data_532ad682f698fe25a31cbf133f5a1490
#
_entry.id   532ad682f698fe25a31cbf133f5a1490
#
_cell.length_a   1.000
_cell.length_b   1.000
_cell.length_c   1.000
_cell.angle_alpha   90.00
_cell.angle_beta   90.00
_cell.angle_gamma   90.00
#
_symmetry.space_group_name_H-M   'P 1'
#
loop_
_entity.id
_entity.type
_entity.pdbx_description
1 polymer ?
#
loop_
_entity_poly.entity_id
_entity_poly.type
_entity_poly.pdbx_seq_one_letter_code
_entity_poly.pdbx_strand_id
1 'polypeptide(L)'
;MDMVGEVGVARITVKDLTERAGINRKTFYLHFESIEALYDSVMNEVMNDFFDNYETTADQPKDLDGHAQRFFLFLAGQTPTIEKLICSPGPYDFGNHIYREQMMRYKSAGQDPFAWMDADAEELVLNFIRTTALDFYREWVRRGKRVDPQEAAPLLGAITCHGAAPLMR
;
A
#
# COMPACT_ATOMS: atom_id res chain seq x y z
N MET A 1 -13.89 -17.40 -4.68
CA MET A 1 -12.91 -18.38 -4.20
C MET A 1 -11.53 -17.80 -4.44
N ASP A 2 -10.78 -17.56 -3.39
CA ASP A 2 -9.64 -16.63 -3.37
C ASP A 2 -8.32 -17.40 -3.62
N MET A 3 -7.76 -17.28 -4.85
CA MET A 3 -6.49 -17.91 -5.22
C MET A 3 -5.31 -17.45 -4.36
N VAL A 4 -5.31 -16.18 -3.97
CA VAL A 4 -4.25 -15.60 -3.14
C VAL A 4 -4.20 -16.29 -1.77
N GLY A 5 -5.36 -16.69 -1.26
CA GLY A 5 -5.46 -17.43 0.00
C GLY A 5 -5.03 -18.89 -0.06
N GLU A 6 -5.18 -19.53 -1.22
CA GLU A 6 -4.91 -20.97 -1.36
C GLU A 6 -3.45 -21.28 -1.71
N VAL A 7 -2.82 -20.48 -2.56
CA VAL A 7 -1.51 -20.78 -3.16
C VAL A 7 -0.43 -19.77 -2.79
N GLY A 8 -0.80 -18.60 -2.31
CA GLY A 8 0.10 -17.46 -2.09
C GLY A 8 0.45 -16.74 -3.40
N VAL A 9 0.64 -15.41 -3.31
CA VAL A 9 0.89 -14.54 -4.48
C VAL A 9 2.06 -15.01 -5.34
N ALA A 10 3.14 -15.47 -4.71
CA ALA A 10 4.38 -15.87 -5.40
C ALA A 10 4.24 -17.10 -6.31
N ARG A 11 3.16 -17.85 -6.22
CA ARG A 11 2.96 -19.10 -6.96
C ARG A 11 1.86 -19.03 -8.00
N ILE A 12 1.14 -17.91 -8.09
CA ILE A 12 0.07 -17.75 -9.07
C ILE A 12 0.67 -17.61 -10.47
N THR A 13 0.22 -18.44 -11.39
CA THR A 13 0.64 -18.39 -12.80
C THR A 13 -0.50 -17.88 -13.69
N VAL A 14 -0.16 -17.39 -14.90
CA VAL A 14 -1.18 -17.03 -15.90
C VAL A 14 -2.09 -18.20 -16.21
N LYS A 15 -1.54 -19.44 -16.19
CA LYS A 15 -2.34 -20.66 -16.39
C LYS A 15 -3.42 -20.79 -15.32
N ASP A 16 -3.03 -20.70 -14.05
CA ASP A 16 -3.96 -20.88 -12.92
C ASP A 16 -5.04 -19.82 -12.93
N LEU A 17 -4.67 -18.55 -13.21
CA LEU A 17 -5.61 -17.44 -13.31
C LEU A 17 -6.63 -17.65 -14.43
N THR A 18 -6.16 -18.01 -15.61
CA THR A 18 -7.04 -18.15 -16.78
C THR A 18 -7.94 -19.37 -16.68
N GLU A 19 -7.45 -20.51 -16.18
CA GLU A 19 -8.26 -21.70 -15.91
C GLU A 19 -9.37 -21.37 -14.90
N ARG A 20 -9.05 -20.65 -13.85
CA ARG A 20 -10.01 -20.28 -12.79
C ARG A 20 -11.01 -19.22 -13.24
N ALA A 21 -10.60 -18.27 -14.07
CA ALA A 21 -11.46 -17.25 -14.65
C ALA A 21 -12.33 -17.79 -15.81
N GLY A 22 -12.08 -19.01 -16.29
CA GLY A 22 -12.79 -19.58 -17.42
C GLY A 22 -12.47 -18.88 -18.76
N ILE A 23 -11.29 -18.26 -18.86
CA ILE A 23 -10.82 -17.59 -20.07
C ILE A 23 -9.60 -18.32 -20.64
N ASN A 24 -9.28 -18.08 -21.93
CA ASN A 24 -8.06 -18.63 -22.47
C ASN A 24 -6.88 -17.67 -22.26
N ARG A 25 -5.64 -18.20 -22.29
CA ARG A 25 -4.41 -17.41 -22.12
C ARG A 25 -4.27 -16.27 -23.14
N LYS A 26 -4.76 -16.46 -24.37
CA LYS A 26 -4.73 -15.40 -25.38
C LYS A 26 -5.56 -14.20 -24.96
N THR A 27 -6.72 -14.43 -24.31
CA THR A 27 -7.55 -13.37 -23.75
C THR A 27 -6.82 -12.61 -22.64
N PHE A 28 -6.10 -13.32 -21.76
CA PHE A 28 -5.26 -12.66 -20.74
C PHE A 28 -4.23 -11.74 -21.39
N TYR A 29 -3.45 -12.23 -22.35
CA TYR A 29 -2.39 -11.47 -22.99
C TYR A 29 -2.87 -10.34 -23.94
N LEU A 30 -4.18 -10.27 -24.23
CA LEU A 30 -4.77 -9.08 -24.88
C LEU A 30 -4.89 -7.89 -23.94
N HIS A 31 -4.92 -8.13 -22.62
CA HIS A 31 -5.13 -7.10 -21.61
C HIS A 31 -3.88 -6.84 -20.74
N PHE A 32 -3.10 -7.88 -20.47
CA PHE A 32 -1.94 -7.80 -19.58
C PHE A 32 -0.74 -8.53 -20.18
N GLU A 33 0.39 -7.86 -20.23
CA GLU A 33 1.65 -8.46 -20.75
C GLU A 33 2.20 -9.53 -19.81
N SER A 34 1.93 -9.41 -18.50
CA SER A 34 2.40 -10.33 -17.46
C SER A 34 1.48 -10.33 -16.24
N ILE A 35 1.74 -11.22 -15.28
CA ILE A 35 1.05 -11.20 -13.97
C ILE A 35 1.38 -9.94 -13.20
N GLU A 36 2.62 -9.46 -13.29
CA GLU A 36 3.05 -8.22 -12.66
C GLU A 36 2.23 -7.04 -13.19
N ALA A 37 2.01 -6.96 -14.51
CA ALA A 37 1.16 -5.93 -15.12
C ALA A 37 -0.29 -5.99 -14.63
N LEU A 38 -0.84 -7.19 -14.37
CA LEU A 38 -2.14 -7.34 -13.73
C LEU A 38 -2.11 -6.81 -12.28
N TYR A 39 -1.06 -7.14 -11.52
CA TYR A 39 -0.92 -6.65 -10.15
C TYR A 39 -0.78 -5.13 -10.09
N ASP A 40 0.02 -4.54 -11.00
CA ASP A 40 0.12 -3.09 -11.15
C ASP A 40 -1.24 -2.46 -11.41
N SER A 41 -2.04 -3.03 -12.32
CA SER A 41 -3.39 -2.54 -12.61
C SER A 41 -4.30 -2.57 -11.38
N VAL A 42 -4.31 -3.68 -10.64
CA VAL A 42 -5.10 -3.81 -9.39
C VAL A 42 -4.67 -2.80 -8.35
N MET A 43 -3.35 -2.63 -8.16
CA MET A 43 -2.84 -1.69 -7.16
C MET A 43 -3.06 -0.23 -7.57
N ASN A 44 -3.03 0.07 -8.86
CA ASN A 44 -3.40 1.39 -9.37
C ASN A 44 -4.86 1.71 -9.09
N GLU A 45 -5.78 0.75 -9.23
CA GLU A 45 -7.19 0.94 -8.85
C GLU A 45 -7.33 1.20 -7.34
N VAL A 46 -6.63 0.44 -6.49
CA VAL A 46 -6.61 0.66 -5.04
C VAL A 46 -6.09 2.05 -4.69
N MET A 47 -5.02 2.50 -5.35
CA MET A 47 -4.46 3.83 -5.11
C MET A 47 -5.34 4.96 -5.63
N ASN A 48 -6.02 4.76 -6.76
CA ASN A 48 -7.01 5.72 -7.25
C ASN A 48 -8.15 5.90 -6.24
N ASP A 49 -8.68 4.79 -5.70
CA ASP A 49 -9.71 4.84 -4.67
C ASP A 49 -9.26 5.59 -3.41
N PHE A 50 -8.00 5.38 -2.98
CA PHE A 50 -7.43 6.13 -1.85
C PHE A 50 -7.40 7.64 -2.12
N PHE A 51 -6.86 8.06 -3.26
CA PHE A 51 -6.75 9.49 -3.58
C PHE A 51 -8.10 10.15 -3.82
N ASP A 52 -9.05 9.44 -4.42
CA ASP A 52 -10.36 10.00 -4.75
C ASP A 52 -11.26 10.14 -3.52
N ASN A 53 -11.13 9.25 -2.53
CA ASN A 53 -12.06 9.16 -1.41
C ASN A 53 -11.47 9.50 -0.04
N TYR A 54 -10.16 9.37 0.15
CA TYR A 54 -9.52 9.52 1.47
C TYR A 54 -8.49 10.64 1.54
N GLU A 55 -7.93 11.04 0.41
CA GLU A 55 -6.91 12.08 0.34
C GLU A 55 -7.38 13.21 -0.57
N THR A 56 -7.63 14.38 0.01
CA THR A 56 -7.94 15.56 -0.79
C THR A 56 -6.68 16.37 -1.06
N THR A 57 -6.54 16.89 -2.27
CA THR A 57 -5.39 17.70 -2.68
C THR A 57 -5.18 18.97 -1.86
N ALA A 58 -6.21 19.40 -1.09
CA ALA A 58 -6.16 20.62 -0.29
C ALA A 58 -5.39 20.47 1.04
N ASP A 59 -5.33 19.26 1.61
CA ASP A 59 -4.78 19.02 2.96
C ASP A 59 -3.36 18.45 2.95
N GLN A 60 -2.79 18.28 1.80
CA GLN A 60 -1.51 17.61 1.58
C GLN A 60 -0.33 18.54 1.71
N PRO A 61 0.74 18.04 1.82
CA PRO A 61 1.55 17.07 2.54
C PRO A 61 2.02 17.59 3.89
N LYS A 62 1.41 18.66 4.41
CA LYS A 62 1.79 19.32 5.67
C LYS A 62 1.32 18.55 6.90
N ASP A 63 0.37 17.62 6.72
CA ASP A 63 -0.21 16.79 7.77
C ASP A 63 0.19 15.31 7.57
N LEU A 64 1.47 15.01 7.80
CA LEU A 64 2.00 13.64 7.70
C LEU A 64 1.32 12.70 8.70
N ASP A 65 0.96 13.18 9.89
CA ASP A 65 0.26 12.39 10.91
C ASP A 65 -1.12 11.96 10.40
N GLY A 66 -1.95 12.92 9.98
CA GLY A 66 -3.26 12.64 9.41
C GLY A 66 -3.19 11.79 8.14
N HIS A 67 -2.18 12.01 7.27
CA HIS A 67 -1.96 11.17 6.10
C HIS A 67 -1.68 9.70 6.48
N ALA A 68 -0.78 9.47 7.43
CA ALA A 68 -0.45 8.12 7.90
C ALA A 68 -1.67 7.40 8.49
N GLN A 69 -2.49 8.13 9.27
CA GLN A 69 -3.73 7.60 9.85
C GLN A 69 -4.75 7.26 8.76
N ARG A 70 -5.03 8.17 7.83
CA ARG A 70 -5.98 7.94 6.72
C ARG A 70 -5.55 6.76 5.85
N PHE A 71 -4.26 6.68 5.50
CA PHE A 71 -3.74 5.57 4.72
C PHE A 71 -3.88 4.23 5.44
N PHE A 72 -3.57 4.17 6.74
CA PHE A 72 -3.77 2.96 7.53
C PHE A 72 -5.24 2.54 7.57
N LEU A 73 -6.17 3.48 7.84
CA LEU A 73 -7.60 3.20 7.89
C LEU A 73 -8.14 2.74 6.53
N PHE A 74 -7.66 3.34 5.45
CA PHE A 74 -7.97 2.90 4.10
C PHE A 74 -7.53 1.44 3.86
N LEU A 75 -6.30 1.09 4.22
CA LEU A 75 -5.82 -0.29 4.11
C LEU A 75 -6.58 -1.26 5.01
N ALA A 76 -6.96 -0.83 6.22
CA ALA A 76 -7.73 -1.63 7.15
C ALA A 76 -9.15 -1.96 6.64
N GLY A 77 -9.71 -1.10 5.79
CA GLY A 77 -11.00 -1.30 5.13
C GLY A 77 -10.96 -2.13 3.85
N GLN A 78 -9.78 -2.55 3.39
CA GLN A 78 -9.66 -3.29 2.13
C GLN A 78 -10.23 -4.70 2.19
N THR A 79 -10.55 -5.23 1.01
CA THR A 79 -11.03 -6.61 0.89
C THR A 79 -9.98 -7.62 1.34
N PRO A 80 -10.37 -8.82 1.81
CA PRO A 80 -9.40 -9.86 2.20
C PRO A 80 -8.41 -10.23 1.10
N THR A 81 -8.79 -10.10 -0.17
CA THR A 81 -7.92 -10.37 -1.31
C THR A 81 -6.81 -9.31 -1.42
N ILE A 82 -7.16 -8.04 -1.33
CA ILE A 82 -6.18 -6.92 -1.36
C ILE A 82 -5.28 -6.98 -0.13
N GLU A 83 -5.83 -7.23 1.05
CA GLU A 83 -5.06 -7.41 2.28
C GLU A 83 -3.99 -8.51 2.13
N LYS A 84 -4.37 -9.66 1.57
CA LYS A 84 -3.43 -10.75 1.31
C LYS A 84 -2.35 -10.37 0.30
N LEU A 85 -2.71 -9.63 -0.75
CA LEU A 85 -1.73 -9.11 -1.72
C LEU A 85 -0.68 -8.22 -1.03
N ILE A 86 -1.11 -7.29 -0.18
CA ILE A 86 -0.23 -6.38 0.55
C ILE A 86 0.64 -7.10 1.58
N CYS A 87 0.10 -8.12 2.25
CA CYS A 87 0.76 -8.83 3.34
C CYS A 87 1.56 -10.05 2.91
N SER A 88 1.38 -10.56 1.70
CA SER A 88 2.07 -11.77 1.23
C SER A 88 3.50 -11.47 0.81
N PRO A 89 4.48 -12.25 1.26
CA PRO A 89 5.81 -12.20 0.67
C PRO A 89 5.78 -12.73 -0.76
N GLY A 90 6.40 -12.02 -1.68
CA GLY A 90 6.43 -12.41 -3.09
C GLY A 90 7.46 -11.62 -3.88
N PRO A 91 7.69 -11.98 -5.14
CA PRO A 91 8.58 -11.24 -6.03
C PRO A 91 8.05 -9.84 -6.37
N TYR A 92 6.76 -9.62 -6.19
CA TYR A 92 6.11 -8.33 -6.42
C TYR A 92 6.06 -7.53 -5.13
N ASP A 93 6.76 -6.40 -5.11
CA ASP A 93 6.80 -5.50 -3.94
C ASP A 93 5.65 -4.49 -4.02
N PHE A 94 4.50 -4.88 -3.50
CA PHE A 94 3.32 -4.01 -3.42
C PHE A 94 3.59 -2.72 -2.64
N GLY A 95 4.42 -2.80 -1.61
CA GLY A 95 4.77 -1.61 -0.82
C GLY A 95 5.52 -0.57 -1.63
N ASN A 96 6.50 -1.00 -2.42
CA ASN A 96 7.21 -0.11 -3.33
C ASN A 96 6.30 0.44 -4.42
N HIS A 97 5.36 -0.35 -4.93
CA HIS A 97 4.43 0.11 -5.95
C HIS A 97 3.52 1.22 -5.40
N ILE A 98 2.84 0.98 -4.28
CA ILE A 98 1.99 1.96 -3.59
C ILE A 98 2.75 3.26 -3.36
N TYR A 99 3.96 3.15 -2.81
CA TYR A 99 4.80 4.29 -2.50
C TYR A 99 5.17 5.12 -3.75
N ARG A 100 5.60 4.46 -4.84
CA ARG A 100 5.93 5.16 -6.09
C ARG A 100 4.75 5.92 -6.65
N GLU A 101 3.56 5.33 -6.64
CA GLU A 101 2.33 5.97 -7.10
C GLU A 101 2.00 7.21 -6.27
N GLN A 102 2.11 7.13 -4.93
CA GLN A 102 1.92 8.29 -4.06
C GLN A 102 2.91 9.41 -4.38
N MET A 103 4.20 9.09 -4.45
CA MET A 103 5.23 10.09 -4.70
C MET A 103 5.13 10.72 -6.09
N MET A 104 4.79 9.94 -7.12
CA MET A 104 4.53 10.50 -8.46
C MET A 104 3.40 11.53 -8.43
N ARG A 105 2.32 11.26 -7.70
CA ARG A 105 1.18 12.17 -7.59
C ARG A 105 1.56 13.46 -6.85
N TYR A 106 2.26 13.36 -5.72
CA TYR A 106 2.70 14.54 -4.98
C TYR A 106 3.69 15.39 -5.78
N LYS A 107 4.68 14.77 -6.42
CA LYS A 107 5.64 15.49 -7.27
C LYS A 107 4.97 16.15 -8.48
N SER A 108 4.05 15.47 -9.14
CA SER A 108 3.32 16.03 -10.29
C SER A 108 2.40 17.19 -9.90
N ALA A 109 1.87 17.19 -8.68
CA ALA A 109 1.07 18.27 -8.13
C ALA A 109 1.91 19.43 -7.55
N GLY A 110 3.24 19.34 -7.55
CA GLY A 110 4.13 20.32 -6.91
C GLY A 110 4.01 20.33 -5.38
N GLN A 111 3.61 19.22 -4.79
CA GLN A 111 3.28 19.09 -3.36
C GLN A 111 4.24 18.16 -2.62
N ASP A 112 5.45 17.96 -3.14
CA ASP A 112 6.47 17.16 -2.48
C ASP A 112 6.92 17.83 -1.16
N PRO A 113 6.64 17.24 0.01
CA PRO A 113 6.95 17.84 1.31
C PRO A 113 8.45 17.85 1.61
N PHE A 114 9.22 17.05 0.88
CA PHE A 114 10.65 16.84 1.08
C PHE A 114 11.51 17.42 -0.03
N ALA A 115 10.93 18.17 -0.97
CA ALA A 115 11.62 18.79 -2.11
C ALA A 115 12.78 19.73 -1.72
N TRP A 116 12.90 20.11 -0.43
CA TRP A 116 13.99 20.92 0.11
C TRP A 116 15.22 20.09 0.51
N MET A 117 15.11 18.75 0.56
CA MET A 117 16.21 17.85 0.86
C MET A 117 17.03 17.54 -0.40
N ASP A 118 18.27 17.10 -0.21
CA ASP A 118 18.98 16.41 -1.28
C ASP A 118 18.33 15.01 -1.54
N ALA A 119 18.55 14.49 -2.75
CA ALA A 119 17.86 13.27 -3.20
C ALA A 119 18.17 12.04 -2.32
N ASP A 120 19.40 11.92 -1.81
CA ASP A 120 19.80 10.78 -0.99
C ASP A 120 19.12 10.86 0.40
N ALA A 121 19.05 12.06 0.99
CA ALA A 121 18.34 12.28 2.26
C ALA A 121 16.83 12.08 2.11
N GLU A 122 16.25 12.58 1.03
CA GLU A 122 14.84 12.36 0.71
C GLU A 122 14.54 10.85 0.66
N GLU A 123 15.34 10.07 -0.09
CA GLU A 123 15.12 8.63 -0.24
C GLU A 123 15.19 7.88 1.10
N LEU A 124 16.12 8.24 1.99
CA LEU A 124 16.23 7.66 3.33
C LEU A 124 14.97 7.93 4.17
N VAL A 125 14.50 9.18 4.19
CA VAL A 125 13.30 9.56 4.96
C VAL A 125 12.06 8.86 4.42
N LEU A 126 11.89 8.88 3.11
CA LEU A 126 10.74 8.27 2.46
C LEU A 126 10.73 6.74 2.63
N ASN A 127 11.90 6.10 2.57
CA ASN A 127 12.03 4.67 2.86
C ASN A 127 11.64 4.34 4.31
N PHE A 128 12.04 5.16 5.28
CA PHE A 128 11.65 4.99 6.68
C PHE A 128 10.13 5.09 6.85
N ILE A 129 9.50 6.14 6.31
CA ILE A 129 8.05 6.35 6.39
C ILE A 129 7.31 5.16 5.79
N ARG A 130 7.68 4.76 4.58
CA ARG A 130 7.08 3.63 3.87
C ARG A 130 7.18 2.32 4.62
N THR A 131 8.38 1.94 5.04
CA THR A 131 8.62 0.66 5.73
C THR A 131 7.91 0.64 7.06
N THR A 132 7.93 1.73 7.82
CA THR A 132 7.24 1.84 9.10
C THR A 132 5.73 1.65 8.93
N ALA A 133 5.11 2.34 7.98
CA ALA A 133 3.67 2.25 7.75
C ALA A 133 3.23 0.85 7.30
N LEU A 134 3.96 0.26 6.35
CA LEU A 134 3.62 -1.07 5.83
C LEU A 134 3.88 -2.19 6.84
N ASP A 135 4.98 -2.14 7.56
CA ASP A 135 5.30 -3.17 8.54
C ASP A 135 4.36 -3.07 9.75
N PHE A 136 3.96 -1.86 10.15
CA PHE A 136 2.93 -1.67 11.18
C PHE A 136 1.59 -2.31 10.75
N TYR A 137 1.14 -2.04 9.51
CA TYR A 137 -0.08 -2.63 8.98
C TYR A 137 0.01 -4.16 8.90
N ARG A 138 1.10 -4.71 8.35
CA ARG A 138 1.33 -6.15 8.23
C ARG A 138 1.33 -6.85 9.59
N GLU A 139 1.98 -6.22 10.58
CA GLU A 139 2.01 -6.74 11.94
C GLU A 139 0.62 -6.71 12.60
N TRP A 140 -0.14 -5.64 12.39
CA TRP A 140 -1.53 -5.55 12.86
C TRP A 140 -2.41 -6.67 12.27
N VAL A 141 -2.32 -6.91 10.96
CA VAL A 141 -3.01 -8.03 10.30
C VAL A 141 -2.54 -9.38 10.82
N ARG A 142 -1.23 -9.60 10.93
CA ARG A 142 -0.61 -10.84 11.44
C ARG A 142 -1.06 -11.17 12.86
N ARG A 143 -1.29 -10.17 13.70
CA ARG A 143 -1.83 -10.32 15.05
C ARG A 143 -3.34 -10.52 15.10
N GLY A 144 -4.00 -10.65 13.97
CA GLY A 144 -5.44 -10.89 13.88
C GLY A 144 -6.28 -9.66 14.17
N LYS A 145 -5.73 -8.45 13.92
CA LYS A 145 -6.45 -7.17 14.02
C LYS A 145 -7.07 -6.93 15.40
N ARG A 146 -6.36 -7.31 16.48
CA ARG A 146 -6.89 -7.28 17.86
C ARG A 146 -7.09 -5.86 18.41
N VAL A 147 -6.32 -4.89 17.90
CA VAL A 147 -6.49 -3.47 18.22
C VAL A 147 -7.49 -2.91 17.22
N ASP A 148 -8.46 -2.13 17.69
CA ASP A 148 -9.40 -1.46 16.81
C ASP A 148 -8.64 -0.55 15.82
N PRO A 149 -9.00 -0.53 14.53
CA PRO A 149 -8.28 0.28 13.56
C PRO A 149 -8.30 1.78 13.90
N GLN A 150 -9.36 2.28 14.55
CA GLN A 150 -9.43 3.68 15.01
C GLN A 150 -8.47 3.95 16.18
N GLU A 151 -8.10 2.93 16.95
CA GLU A 151 -7.08 3.02 18.00
C GLU A 151 -5.66 2.82 17.47
N ALA A 152 -5.50 1.97 16.44
CA ALA A 152 -4.21 1.67 15.84
C ALA A 152 -3.69 2.83 14.96
N ALA A 153 -4.56 3.52 14.23
CA ALA A 153 -4.17 4.59 13.33
C ALA A 153 -3.41 5.74 14.02
N PRO A 154 -3.87 6.29 15.17
CA PRO A 154 -3.10 7.30 15.89
C PRO A 154 -1.73 6.84 16.39
N LEU A 155 -1.57 5.54 16.69
CA LEU A 155 -0.26 4.99 17.08
C LEU A 155 0.72 5.02 15.91
N LEU A 156 0.25 4.69 14.70
CA LEU A 156 1.09 4.79 13.50
C LEU A 156 1.48 6.24 13.22
N GLY A 157 0.53 7.18 13.28
CA GLY A 157 0.80 8.61 13.08
C GLY A 157 1.84 9.13 14.07
N ALA A 158 1.68 8.83 15.36
CA ALA A 158 2.63 9.23 16.39
C ALA A 158 4.03 8.66 16.15
N ILE A 159 4.14 7.36 15.82
CA ILE A 159 5.43 6.71 15.55
C ILE A 159 6.10 7.33 14.30
N THR A 160 5.33 7.57 13.26
CA THR A 160 5.85 8.13 12.00
C THR A 160 6.35 9.57 12.16
N CYS A 161 5.60 10.41 12.92
CA CYS A 161 5.88 11.84 13.04
C CYS A 161 6.78 12.20 14.21
N HIS A 162 6.70 11.45 15.30
CA HIS A 162 7.35 11.81 16.57
C HIS A 162 8.23 10.70 17.15
N GLY A 163 8.28 9.54 16.50
CA GLY A 163 8.94 8.34 17.03
C GLY A 163 8.19 7.77 18.24
N ALA A 164 8.83 6.83 18.95
CA ALA A 164 8.21 6.14 20.07
C ALA A 164 8.24 6.92 21.39
N ALA A 165 9.05 7.99 21.50
CA ALA A 165 9.23 8.73 22.76
C ALA A 165 7.94 9.22 23.40
N PRO A 166 6.96 9.77 22.66
CA PRO A 166 5.68 10.22 23.23
C PRO A 166 4.82 9.08 23.78
N LEU A 167 5.09 7.84 23.39
CA LEU A 167 4.35 6.64 23.83
C LEU A 167 4.95 5.98 25.07
N MET A 168 6.15 6.40 25.48
CA MET A 168 6.82 5.91 26.69
C MET A 168 6.30 6.65 27.92
N ARG A 169 5.81 5.92 28.92
CA ARG A 169 5.30 6.45 30.20
C ARG A 169 6.12 5.90 31.35
#